data_872844320d3f2cd6db06bee2608f3e0e
#
_entry.id   872844320d3f2cd6db06bee2608f3e0e
#
_cell.length_a   1.000
_cell.length_b   1.000
_cell.length_c   1.000
_cell.angle_alpha   90.00
_cell.angle_beta   90.00
_cell.angle_gamma   90.00
#
_symmetry.space_group_name_H-M   'P 1'
#
loop_
_entity.id
_entity.type
_entity.pdbx_description
1 polymer ?
#
loop_
_entity_poly.entity_id
_entity_poly.type
_entity_poly.pdbx_seq_one_letter_code
_entity_poly.pdbx_strand_id
1 'polypeptide(L)'
;MIKVLIADDQELMRQSLQIILGMEKDIEVMGTVANGLEVIRAVRKEKPDVILMDIRMPEMDGVVCTQIIKENYPDIRVIVLTTFDDDEYVFNALKYGASGYLLKGISAKELAEAIRKVYHGTAMINEDIASKVLKLFSRMAQVNLAIQVDEEHAAEFRPTEWNIITLVGRG
;
A
#
# COMPACT_ATOMS: atom_id res chain seq x y z
N MET A 1 8.83 -6.66 21.10
CA MET A 1 8.81 -7.48 19.87
C MET A 1 7.84 -6.90 18.86
N ILE A 2 8.30 -6.72 17.64
CA ILE A 2 7.46 -6.30 16.53
C ILE A 2 6.88 -7.56 15.87
N LYS A 3 5.57 -7.71 15.91
CA LYS A 3 4.89 -8.88 15.33
C LYS A 3 4.64 -8.63 13.84
N VAL A 4 5.18 -9.50 13.00
CA VAL A 4 5.11 -9.38 11.54
C VAL A 4 4.36 -10.56 10.94
N LEU A 5 3.38 -10.27 10.11
CA LEU A 5 2.72 -11.25 9.26
C LEU A 5 3.25 -11.10 7.83
N ILE A 6 3.62 -12.19 7.19
CA ILE A 6 4.13 -12.20 5.82
C ILE A 6 3.06 -12.76 4.89
N ALA A 7 2.69 -12.01 3.86
CA ALA A 7 1.72 -12.41 2.84
C ALA A 7 2.36 -12.37 1.45
N ASP A 8 2.56 -13.54 0.87
CA ASP A 8 3.15 -13.71 -0.47
C ASP A 8 2.71 -15.06 -1.03
N ASP A 9 2.31 -15.12 -2.29
CA ASP A 9 1.85 -16.36 -2.92
C ASP A 9 3.00 -17.32 -3.25
N GLN A 10 4.25 -16.84 -3.27
CA GLN A 10 5.43 -17.66 -3.55
C GLN A 10 5.96 -18.27 -2.25
N GLU A 11 5.92 -19.59 -2.15
CA GLU A 11 6.37 -20.31 -0.97
C GLU A 11 7.84 -20.02 -0.64
N LEU A 12 8.71 -20.01 -1.66
CA LEU A 12 10.14 -19.75 -1.47
C LEU A 12 10.37 -18.36 -0.86
N MET A 13 9.59 -17.37 -1.30
CA MET A 13 9.70 -16.02 -0.77
C MET A 13 9.25 -15.97 0.70
N ARG A 14 8.14 -16.62 1.05
CA ARG A 14 7.68 -16.72 2.44
C ARG A 14 8.74 -17.33 3.35
N GLN A 15 9.32 -18.44 2.90
CA GLN A 15 10.38 -19.13 3.66
C GLN A 15 11.62 -18.26 3.84
N SER A 16 12.06 -17.61 2.77
CA SER A 16 13.23 -16.73 2.81
C SER A 16 13.04 -15.56 3.76
N LEU A 17 11.90 -14.88 3.68
CA LEU A 17 11.57 -13.76 4.56
C LEU A 17 11.46 -14.20 6.03
N GLN A 18 10.89 -15.37 6.26
CA GLN A 18 10.77 -15.92 7.62
C GLN A 18 12.15 -16.18 8.23
N ILE A 19 13.07 -16.74 7.47
CA ILE A 19 14.45 -16.98 7.92
C ILE A 19 15.17 -15.67 8.19
N ILE A 20 15.11 -14.74 7.22
CA ILE A 20 15.80 -13.45 7.31
C ILE A 20 15.33 -12.65 8.54
N LEU A 21 14.03 -12.51 8.70
CA LEU A 21 13.44 -11.74 9.80
C LEU A 21 13.55 -12.47 11.14
N GLY A 22 13.59 -13.80 11.11
CA GLY A 22 13.80 -14.60 12.31
C GLY A 22 15.18 -14.41 12.95
N MET A 23 16.14 -13.87 12.23
CA MET A 23 17.46 -13.53 12.76
C MET A 23 17.47 -12.24 13.58
N GLU A 24 16.44 -11.41 13.45
CA GLU A 24 16.34 -10.15 14.18
C GLU A 24 15.73 -10.37 15.56
N LYS A 25 16.39 -9.86 16.61
CA LYS A 25 15.99 -10.09 18.01
C LYS A 25 14.71 -9.40 18.40
N ASP A 26 14.37 -8.29 17.73
CA ASP A 26 13.22 -7.46 18.03
C ASP A 26 12.02 -7.69 17.10
N ILE A 27 12.14 -8.64 16.17
CA ILE A 27 11.08 -8.98 15.20
C ILE A 27 10.65 -10.43 15.42
N GLU A 28 9.34 -10.62 15.53
CA GLU A 28 8.70 -11.94 15.59
C GLU A 28 7.84 -12.14 14.37
N VAL A 29 8.17 -13.15 13.55
CA VAL A 29 7.30 -13.56 12.44
C VAL A 29 6.22 -14.43 13.02
N MET A 30 5.01 -13.90 13.16
CA MET A 30 3.89 -14.62 13.77
C MET A 30 3.25 -15.64 12.82
N GLY A 31 3.50 -15.51 11.51
CA GLY A 31 2.98 -16.45 10.54
C GLY A 31 3.24 -15.99 9.11
N THR A 32 2.98 -16.89 8.18
CA THR A 32 3.04 -16.62 6.75
C THR A 32 1.75 -17.11 6.08
N VAL A 33 1.26 -16.35 5.11
CA VAL A 33 0.03 -16.67 4.37
C VAL A 33 0.24 -16.44 2.87
N ALA A 34 -0.62 -17.03 2.05
CA ALA A 34 -0.43 -17.07 0.61
C ALA A 34 -1.36 -16.14 -0.20
N ASN A 35 -2.36 -15.56 0.43
CA ASN A 35 -3.32 -14.67 -0.24
C ASN A 35 -4.00 -13.72 0.74
N GLY A 36 -4.75 -12.76 0.20
CA GLY A 36 -5.41 -11.75 1.01
C GLY A 36 -6.50 -12.27 1.93
N LEU A 37 -7.22 -13.32 1.54
CA LEU A 37 -8.24 -13.92 2.40
C LEU A 37 -7.61 -14.55 3.64
N GLU A 38 -6.47 -15.20 3.47
CA GLU A 38 -5.72 -15.76 4.60
C GLU A 38 -5.17 -14.65 5.51
N VAL A 39 -4.79 -13.50 4.96
CA VAL A 39 -4.41 -12.33 5.76
C VAL A 39 -5.55 -11.93 6.68
N ILE A 40 -6.75 -11.78 6.15
CA ILE A 40 -7.93 -11.38 6.92
C ILE A 40 -8.20 -12.38 8.05
N ARG A 41 -8.13 -13.68 7.75
CA ARG A 41 -8.32 -14.74 8.76
C ARG A 41 -7.27 -14.69 9.86
N ALA A 42 -6.00 -14.50 9.47
CA ALA A 42 -4.90 -14.44 10.42
C ALA A 42 -5.03 -13.22 11.35
N VAL A 43 -5.38 -12.07 10.81
CA VAL A 43 -5.57 -10.82 11.56
C VAL A 43 -6.71 -10.94 12.57
N ARG A 44 -7.78 -11.63 12.21
CA ARG A 44 -8.90 -11.87 13.13
C ARG A 44 -8.51 -12.72 14.34
N LYS A 45 -7.57 -13.64 14.17
CA LYS A 45 -7.07 -14.47 15.26
C LYS A 45 -6.09 -13.74 16.17
N GLU A 46 -5.15 -13.02 15.57
CA GLU A 46 -4.14 -12.27 16.29
C GLU A 46 -3.67 -11.08 15.42
N LYS A 47 -3.72 -9.88 15.97
CA LYS A 47 -3.32 -8.68 15.24
C LYS A 47 -1.80 -8.58 15.15
N PRO A 48 -1.23 -8.51 13.93
CA PRO A 48 0.16 -8.14 13.76
C PRO A 48 0.36 -6.64 13.97
N ASP A 49 1.60 -6.23 14.20
CA ASP A 49 1.97 -4.83 14.18
C ASP A 49 2.21 -4.36 12.75
N VAL A 50 2.84 -5.21 11.95
CA VAL A 50 3.20 -4.93 10.56
C VAL A 50 2.85 -6.12 9.68
N ILE A 51 2.29 -5.87 8.52
CA ILE A 51 2.09 -6.87 7.48
C ILE A 51 3.02 -6.55 6.31
N LEU A 52 3.84 -7.52 5.91
CA LEU A 52 4.53 -7.48 4.63
C LEU A 52 3.61 -8.07 3.59
N MET A 53 3.18 -7.26 2.64
CA MET A 53 2.10 -7.58 1.71
C MET A 53 2.60 -7.57 0.27
N ASP A 54 2.56 -8.72 -0.40
CA ASP A 54 2.73 -8.75 -1.84
C ASP A 54 1.46 -8.23 -2.53
N ILE A 55 1.59 -7.70 -3.73
CA ILE A 55 0.44 -7.18 -4.49
C ILE A 55 -0.31 -8.31 -5.18
N ARG A 56 0.39 -9.08 -6.00
CA ARG A 56 -0.26 -10.10 -6.83
C ARG A 56 -0.37 -11.43 -6.09
N MET A 57 -1.54 -11.65 -5.54
CA MET A 57 -1.88 -12.90 -4.86
C MET A 57 -3.23 -13.39 -5.37
N PRO A 58 -3.45 -14.72 -5.41
CA PRO A 58 -4.75 -15.26 -5.79
C PRO A 58 -5.81 -14.94 -4.74
N GLU A 59 -7.06 -15.12 -5.08
CA GLU A 59 -8.26 -14.92 -4.25
C GLU A 59 -8.53 -13.46 -3.92
N MET A 60 -7.55 -12.76 -3.33
CA MET A 60 -7.61 -11.34 -3.01
C MET A 60 -6.19 -10.77 -3.12
N ASP A 61 -6.00 -9.76 -3.96
CA ASP A 61 -4.71 -9.12 -4.12
C ASP A 61 -4.34 -8.23 -2.92
N GLY A 62 -3.07 -7.81 -2.88
CA GLY A 62 -2.55 -7.04 -1.76
C GLY A 62 -3.10 -5.62 -1.66
N VAL A 63 -3.52 -5.00 -2.77
CA VAL A 63 -4.11 -3.66 -2.76
C VAL A 63 -5.48 -3.68 -2.10
N VAL A 64 -6.34 -4.61 -2.55
CA VAL A 64 -7.68 -4.79 -1.97
C VAL A 64 -7.57 -5.17 -0.50
N CYS A 65 -6.65 -6.08 -0.17
CA CYS A 65 -6.43 -6.51 1.21
C CYS A 65 -5.97 -5.34 2.08
N THR A 66 -5.06 -4.50 1.59
CA THR A 66 -4.61 -3.30 2.31
C THR A 66 -5.78 -2.37 2.61
N GLN A 67 -6.66 -2.14 1.65
CA GLN A 67 -7.86 -1.34 1.84
C GLN A 67 -8.72 -1.89 2.98
N ILE A 68 -9.03 -3.17 2.96
CA ILE A 68 -9.86 -3.83 3.97
C ILE A 68 -9.20 -3.75 5.36
N ILE A 69 -7.90 -4.04 5.43
CA ILE A 69 -7.16 -4.00 6.69
C ILE A 69 -7.17 -2.59 7.28
N LYS A 70 -6.89 -1.58 6.48
CA LYS A 70 -6.84 -0.18 6.97
C LYS A 70 -8.20 0.35 7.37
N GLU A 71 -9.28 -0.10 6.74
CA GLU A 71 -10.64 0.28 7.13
C GLU A 71 -11.09 -0.35 8.45
N ASN A 72 -10.68 -1.59 8.71
CA ASN A 72 -11.12 -2.33 9.89
C ASN A 72 -10.10 -2.34 11.04
N TYR A 73 -8.82 -2.22 10.72
CA TYR A 73 -7.72 -2.26 11.69
C TYR A 73 -6.73 -1.14 11.39
N PRO A 74 -7.08 0.13 11.63
CA PRO A 74 -6.25 1.27 11.22
C PRO A 74 -4.88 1.31 11.90
N ASP A 75 -4.70 0.62 13.02
CA ASP A 75 -3.42 0.56 13.75
C ASP A 75 -2.41 -0.39 13.12
N ILE A 76 -2.87 -1.34 12.32
CA ILE A 76 -1.96 -2.26 11.63
C ILE A 76 -1.27 -1.51 10.50
N ARG A 77 0.05 -1.61 10.46
CA ARG A 77 0.84 -1.00 9.40
C ARG A 77 1.09 -2.01 8.28
N VAL A 78 0.95 -1.55 7.04
CA VAL A 78 1.14 -2.40 5.87
C VAL A 78 2.32 -1.88 5.06
N ILE A 79 3.32 -2.73 4.86
CA ILE A 79 4.42 -2.50 3.92
C ILE A 79 4.14 -3.37 2.70
N VAL A 80 3.95 -2.73 1.55
CA VAL A 80 3.85 -3.47 0.28
C VAL A 80 5.26 -3.83 -0.16
N LEU A 81 5.51 -5.12 -0.34
CA LEU A 81 6.80 -5.65 -0.78
C LEU A 81 6.58 -6.40 -2.10
N THR A 82 7.07 -5.85 -3.20
CA THR A 82 6.74 -6.35 -4.53
C THR A 82 7.90 -6.27 -5.51
N THR A 83 7.85 -7.08 -6.57
CA THR A 83 8.75 -6.95 -7.72
C THR A 83 8.26 -5.92 -8.71
N PHE A 84 7.03 -5.45 -8.55
CA PHE A 84 6.37 -4.58 -9.53
C PHE A 84 6.39 -3.14 -9.09
N ASP A 85 6.62 -2.28 -10.06
CA ASP A 85 6.57 -0.84 -9.93
C ASP A 85 5.46 -0.26 -10.82
N ASP A 86 4.40 -1.03 -11.06
CA ASP A 86 3.24 -0.60 -11.83
C ASP A 86 2.59 0.61 -11.17
N ASP A 87 2.46 1.70 -11.91
CA ASP A 87 2.01 3.00 -11.43
C ASP A 87 0.64 2.93 -10.75
N GLU A 88 -0.29 2.17 -11.31
CA GLU A 88 -1.64 2.02 -10.77
C GLU A 88 -1.62 1.34 -9.40
N TYR A 89 -0.86 0.25 -9.25
CA TYR A 89 -0.74 -0.47 -7.99
C TYR A 89 -0.06 0.36 -6.91
N VAL A 90 1.00 1.09 -7.27
CA VAL A 90 1.70 1.99 -6.35
C VAL A 90 0.73 3.03 -5.81
N PHE A 91 0.01 3.70 -6.71
CA PHE A 91 -0.92 4.75 -6.36
C PHE A 91 -2.04 4.24 -5.45
N ASN A 92 -2.67 3.12 -5.83
CA ASN A 92 -3.77 2.56 -5.06
C ASN A 92 -3.34 2.07 -3.68
N ALA A 93 -2.17 1.43 -3.57
CA ALA A 93 -1.65 0.98 -2.29
C ALA A 93 -1.44 2.15 -1.32
N LEU A 94 -0.85 3.24 -1.81
CA LEU A 94 -0.62 4.44 -1.01
C LEU A 94 -1.93 5.17 -0.68
N LYS A 95 -2.85 5.26 -1.64
CA LYS A 95 -4.18 5.84 -1.44
C LYS A 95 -4.95 5.16 -0.31
N TYR A 96 -4.84 3.82 -0.21
CA TYR A 96 -5.54 3.05 0.80
C TYR A 96 -4.79 2.94 2.12
N GLY A 97 -3.69 3.66 2.27
CA GLY A 97 -3.02 3.84 3.56
C GLY A 97 -1.86 2.90 3.84
N ALA A 98 -1.23 2.32 2.82
CA ALA A 98 0.02 1.58 3.02
C ALA A 98 1.06 2.50 3.67
N SER A 99 1.74 2.00 4.69
CA SER A 99 2.78 2.74 5.41
C SER A 99 4.13 2.66 4.73
N GLY A 100 4.31 1.72 3.80
CA GLY A 100 5.54 1.58 3.04
C GLY A 100 5.30 0.87 1.71
N TYR A 101 6.18 1.14 0.76
CA TYR A 101 6.18 0.48 -0.53
C TYR A 101 7.63 0.23 -0.94
N LEU A 102 8.04 -1.03 -0.94
CA LEU A 102 9.42 -1.44 -1.16
C LEU A 102 9.50 -2.50 -2.26
N LEU A 103 10.64 -2.53 -2.93
CA LEU A 103 10.92 -3.57 -3.92
C LEU A 103 11.52 -4.80 -3.24
N LYS A 104 11.20 -6.00 -3.73
CA LYS A 104 11.69 -7.28 -3.21
C LYS A 104 13.23 -7.44 -3.29
N GLY A 105 13.90 -6.60 -4.08
CA GLY A 105 15.35 -6.65 -4.21
C GLY A 105 16.15 -5.97 -3.10
N ILE A 106 15.49 -5.37 -2.10
CA ILE A 106 16.20 -4.72 -1.00
C ILE A 106 16.92 -5.73 -0.11
N SER A 107 17.96 -5.28 0.60
CA SER A 107 18.71 -6.14 1.50
C SER A 107 17.91 -6.52 2.74
N ALA A 108 18.31 -7.61 3.39
CA ALA A 108 17.72 -8.06 4.65
C ALA A 108 17.79 -6.95 5.72
N LYS A 109 18.92 -6.25 5.78
CA LYS A 109 19.13 -5.13 6.72
C LYS A 109 18.17 -3.98 6.45
N GLU A 110 18.01 -3.58 5.19
CA GLU A 110 17.09 -2.51 4.80
C GLU A 110 15.64 -2.87 5.12
N LEU A 111 15.25 -4.13 4.88
CA LEU A 111 13.91 -4.60 5.20
C LEU A 111 13.64 -4.54 6.71
N ALA A 112 14.56 -5.03 7.53
CA ALA A 112 14.42 -4.98 8.99
C ALA A 112 14.32 -3.55 9.50
N GLU A 113 15.16 -2.64 8.99
CA GLU A 113 15.12 -1.22 9.33
C GLU A 113 13.80 -0.57 8.91
N ALA A 114 13.29 -0.91 7.73
CA ALA A 114 12.00 -0.41 7.26
C ALA A 114 10.86 -0.83 8.18
N ILE A 115 10.85 -2.08 8.61
CA ILE A 115 9.86 -2.59 9.57
C ILE A 115 9.90 -1.79 10.88
N ARG A 116 11.09 -1.53 11.41
CA ARG A 116 11.27 -0.74 12.64
C ARG A 116 10.75 0.68 12.47
N LYS A 117 11.11 1.34 11.37
CA LYS A 117 10.69 2.72 11.09
C LYS A 117 9.18 2.82 10.91
N VAL A 118 8.59 1.90 10.16
CA VAL A 118 7.13 1.86 9.97
C VAL A 118 6.42 1.59 11.30
N TYR A 119 6.95 0.69 12.10
CA TYR A 119 6.41 0.42 13.44
C TYR A 119 6.39 1.67 14.32
N HIS A 120 7.39 2.53 14.20
CA HIS A 120 7.46 3.80 14.93
C HIS A 120 6.75 4.97 14.23
N GLY A 121 6.03 4.73 13.14
CA GLY A 121 5.19 5.71 12.48
C GLY A 121 5.80 6.43 11.29
N THR A 122 7.01 6.08 10.87
CA THR A 122 7.65 6.68 9.69
C THR A 122 7.25 5.93 8.43
N ALA A 123 6.81 6.65 7.40
CA ALA A 123 6.53 6.06 6.09
C ALA A 123 7.84 5.71 5.36
N MET A 124 7.88 4.56 4.70
CA MET A 124 9.06 4.08 4.00
C MET A 124 8.76 3.80 2.52
N ILE A 125 9.38 4.56 1.64
CA ILE A 125 9.23 4.39 0.19
C ILE A 125 10.63 4.29 -0.42
N ASN A 126 10.83 3.28 -1.27
CA ASN A 126 12.05 3.12 -2.06
C ASN A 126 12.20 4.29 -3.04
N GLU A 127 13.44 4.70 -3.36
CA GLU A 127 13.71 5.85 -4.24
C GLU A 127 13.04 5.73 -5.62
N ASP A 128 13.08 4.57 -6.23
CA ASP A 128 12.46 4.33 -7.54
C ASP A 128 10.94 4.51 -7.47
N ILE A 129 10.34 4.02 -6.40
CA ILE A 129 8.91 4.16 -6.14
C ILE A 129 8.57 5.62 -5.82
N ALA A 130 9.41 6.32 -5.05
CA ALA A 130 9.21 7.74 -4.74
C ALA A 130 9.18 8.59 -6.00
N SER A 131 10.08 8.34 -6.95
CA SER A 131 10.10 9.04 -8.24
C SER A 131 8.80 8.83 -9.03
N LYS A 132 8.27 7.61 -9.03
CA LYS A 132 6.99 7.30 -9.68
C LYS A 132 5.82 7.98 -9.01
N VAL A 133 5.79 8.00 -7.69
CA VAL A 133 4.73 8.69 -6.92
C VAL A 133 4.71 10.17 -7.24
N LEU A 134 5.88 10.83 -7.30
CA LEU A 134 5.97 12.24 -7.66
C LEU A 134 5.46 12.51 -9.08
N LYS A 135 5.78 11.65 -10.04
CA LYS A 135 5.28 11.76 -11.42
C LYS A 135 3.76 11.62 -11.50
N LEU A 136 3.21 10.63 -10.79
CA LEU A 136 1.77 10.42 -10.71
C LEU A 136 1.07 11.62 -10.09
N PHE A 137 1.62 12.15 -9.01
CA PHE A 137 1.09 13.33 -8.33
C PHE A 137 1.07 14.55 -9.25
N SER A 138 2.15 14.77 -10.02
CA SER A 138 2.23 15.85 -11.00
C SER A 138 1.16 15.72 -12.09
N ARG A 139 0.94 14.51 -12.61
CA ARG A 139 -0.10 14.24 -13.61
C ARG A 139 -1.50 14.52 -13.06
N MET A 140 -1.77 14.11 -11.84
CA MET A 140 -3.05 14.36 -11.19
C MET A 140 -3.30 15.84 -10.97
N ALA A 141 -2.29 16.59 -10.56
CA ALA A 141 -2.38 18.04 -10.40
C ALA A 141 -2.70 18.73 -11.74
N GLN A 142 -2.07 18.30 -12.84
CA GLN A 142 -2.36 18.83 -14.18
C GLN A 142 -3.79 18.52 -14.63
N VAL A 143 -4.27 17.30 -14.40
CA VAL A 143 -5.63 16.91 -14.73
C VAL A 143 -6.64 17.73 -13.91
N ASN A 144 -6.41 17.93 -12.63
CA ASN A 144 -7.28 18.74 -11.78
C ASN A 144 -7.33 20.20 -12.23
N LEU A 145 -6.20 20.78 -12.63
CA LEU A 145 -6.16 22.14 -13.19
C LEU A 145 -6.96 22.24 -14.49
N ALA A 146 -6.82 21.26 -15.38
CA ALA A 146 -7.58 21.23 -16.63
C ALA A 146 -9.08 21.14 -16.37
N ILE A 147 -9.51 20.31 -15.42
CA ILE A 147 -10.92 20.18 -15.02
C ILE A 147 -11.44 21.50 -14.45
N GLN A 148 -10.68 22.18 -13.59
CA GLN A 148 -11.07 23.47 -13.02
C GLN A 148 -11.24 24.53 -14.08
N VAL A 149 -10.35 24.61 -15.08
CA VAL A 149 -10.47 25.54 -16.20
C VAL A 149 -11.74 25.25 -17.00
N ASP A 150 -12.04 24.01 -17.29
CA ASP A 150 -13.25 23.61 -18.01
C ASP A 150 -14.51 23.95 -17.19
N GLU A 151 -14.51 23.74 -15.89
CA GLU A 151 -15.61 24.09 -15.00
C GLU A 151 -15.84 25.61 -14.94
N GLU A 152 -14.79 26.39 -14.85
CA GLU A 152 -14.87 27.85 -14.89
C GLU A 152 -15.48 28.34 -16.20
N HIS A 153 -15.07 27.76 -17.34
CA HIS A 153 -15.64 28.07 -18.64
C HIS A 153 -17.11 27.69 -18.73
N ALA A 154 -17.48 26.53 -18.24
CA ALA A 154 -18.86 26.07 -18.22
C ALA A 154 -19.75 26.99 -17.33
N ALA A 155 -19.24 27.44 -16.20
CA ALA A 155 -19.95 28.35 -15.30
C ALA A 155 -20.21 29.72 -15.93
N GLU A 156 -19.30 30.24 -16.76
CA GLU A 156 -19.46 31.51 -17.48
C GLU A 156 -20.58 31.45 -18.52
N PHE A 157 -20.72 30.32 -19.21
CA PHE A 157 -21.62 30.21 -20.36
C PHE A 157 -22.94 29.52 -20.04
N ARG A 158 -22.97 28.57 -19.07
CA ARG A 158 -24.15 27.76 -18.74
C ARG A 158 -24.18 27.36 -17.27
N PRO A 159 -24.76 28.19 -16.40
CA PRO A 159 -24.81 27.91 -14.95
C PRO A 159 -25.46 26.58 -14.57
N THR A 160 -26.47 26.12 -15.33
CA THR A 160 -27.17 24.84 -15.08
C THR A 160 -26.27 23.63 -15.35
N GLU A 161 -25.42 23.69 -16.35
CA GLU A 161 -24.47 22.64 -16.65
C GLU A 161 -23.35 22.57 -15.60
N TRP A 162 -23.00 23.72 -15.03
CA TRP A 162 -22.09 23.80 -13.90
C TRP A 162 -22.54 22.91 -12.74
N ASN A 163 -23.82 22.97 -12.37
CA ASN A 163 -24.38 22.16 -11.30
C ASN A 163 -24.33 20.67 -11.61
N ILE A 164 -24.56 20.27 -12.86
CA ILE A 164 -24.48 18.88 -13.31
C ILE A 164 -23.03 18.38 -13.22
N ILE A 165 -22.07 19.16 -13.69
CA ILE A 165 -20.64 18.83 -13.62
C ILE A 165 -20.21 18.66 -12.17
N THR A 166 -20.61 19.52 -11.27
CA THR A 166 -20.31 19.44 -9.83
C THR A 166 -20.84 18.14 -9.21
N LEU A 167 -22.05 17.73 -9.56
CA LEU A 167 -22.66 16.49 -9.08
C LEU A 167 -21.91 15.25 -9.59
N VAL A 168 -21.54 15.24 -10.87
CA VAL A 168 -20.76 14.15 -11.46
C VAL A 168 -19.37 14.07 -10.83
N GLY A 169 -18.74 15.20 -10.54
CA GLY A 169 -17.43 15.25 -9.89
C GLY A 169 -17.42 14.71 -8.45
N ARG A 170 -18.57 14.57 -7.82
CA ARG A 170 -18.72 14.01 -6.46
C ARG A 170 -19.05 12.51 -6.46
N GLY A 171 -19.48 12.01 -7.58
CA GLY A 171 -19.77 10.60 -7.76
C GLY A 171 -18.50 9.82 -8.05
#